data_2919f453c5034cb09839633bd0488dee
#
_entry.id   2919f453c5034cb09839633bd0488dee
#
_cell.length_a   1.000
_cell.length_b   1.000
_cell.length_c   1.000
_cell.angle_alpha   90.00
_cell.angle_beta   90.00
_cell.angle_gamma   90.00
#
_symmetry.space_group_name_H-M   'P 1'
#
loop_
_entity.id
_entity.type
_entity.pdbx_description
1 polymer ?
#
loop_
_entity_poly.entity_id
_entity_poly.type
_entity_poly.pdbx_seq_one_letter_code
_entity_poly.pdbx_strand_id
1 'polypeptide(L)'
;LYLLSINGISNFGRKKMFPLMNKYSLLENYNAKNDMLIVKLLSIFYSNNKNKYLMTKKKKIIFIGGVYGVGKSTFVNSVKKKCPFVEGLSCSTILNWKNPAFKEVESVEDNQNKLLENLPYFIDLDKSYLLDGHFCLLTTKETIERVPLEVFETINPDMILLLEASADTLRKRLIARDSKEYSLSFINYFLQEEKAYANEVANVLDIPFKICSQDEIDSQIEEISCYLDSE
;
A
#
# COMPACT_ATOMS: atom_id res chain seq x y z
N LEU A 1 -23.68 -26.63 15.22
CA LEU A 1 -22.53 -26.40 16.15
C LEU A 1 -21.22 -26.14 15.39
N TYR A 2 -21.01 -26.72 14.19
CA TYR A 2 -19.77 -26.59 13.41
C TYR A 2 -19.64 -25.27 12.62
N LEU A 3 -20.73 -24.61 12.29
CA LEU A 3 -20.71 -23.28 11.65
C LEU A 3 -20.18 -22.16 12.58
N LEU A 4 -20.24 -22.36 13.89
CA LEU A 4 -19.77 -21.41 14.90
C LEU A 4 -18.23 -21.42 15.05
N SER A 5 -17.54 -22.52 14.71
CA SER A 5 -16.08 -22.61 14.80
C SER A 5 -15.36 -21.88 13.66
N ILE A 6 -16.01 -21.72 12.50
CA ILE A 6 -15.47 -20.98 11.36
C ILE A 6 -15.63 -19.45 11.56
N ASN A 7 -16.62 -19.03 12.34
CA ASN A 7 -16.84 -17.62 12.69
C ASN A 7 -15.81 -17.06 13.69
N GLY A 8 -15.03 -17.93 14.37
CA GLY A 8 -13.94 -17.53 15.25
C GLY A 8 -12.62 -17.21 14.56
N ILE A 9 -12.47 -17.55 13.26
CA ILE A 9 -11.33 -17.08 12.48
C ILE A 9 -11.66 -15.63 12.06
N SER A 10 -10.90 -14.69 12.60
CA SER A 10 -11.07 -13.26 12.28
C SER A 10 -11.18 -13.07 10.75
N ASN A 11 -11.95 -12.10 10.30
CA ASN A 11 -12.07 -11.75 8.87
C ASN A 11 -10.70 -11.56 8.20
N PHE A 12 -9.69 -11.20 8.99
CA PHE A 12 -8.29 -11.09 8.62
C PHE A 12 -7.67 -12.45 8.18
N GLY A 13 -7.93 -13.54 8.88
CA GLY A 13 -7.43 -14.87 8.52
C GLY A 13 -8.07 -15.43 7.23
N ARG A 14 -9.35 -15.14 6.99
CA ARG A 14 -10.05 -15.55 5.76
C ARG A 14 -9.50 -14.84 4.52
N LYS A 15 -9.26 -13.53 4.58
CA LYS A 15 -8.72 -12.73 3.46
C LYS A 15 -7.29 -13.17 3.06
N LYS A 16 -6.46 -13.62 4.01
CA LYS A 16 -5.11 -14.15 3.71
C LYS A 16 -5.11 -15.59 3.16
N MET A 17 -6.10 -16.40 3.50
CA MET A 17 -6.16 -17.80 3.03
C MET A 17 -6.68 -17.97 1.59
N PHE A 18 -7.59 -17.11 1.14
CA PHE A 18 -8.20 -17.23 -0.18
C PHE A 18 -7.21 -17.16 -1.36
N PRO A 19 -6.22 -16.24 -1.40
CA PRO A 19 -5.22 -16.21 -2.47
C PRO A 19 -4.29 -17.43 -2.49
N LEU A 20 -3.96 -17.99 -1.31
CA LEU A 20 -3.16 -19.21 -1.20
C LEU A 20 -3.90 -20.44 -1.70
N MET A 21 -5.20 -20.54 -1.44
CA MET A 21 -6.04 -21.65 -1.91
C MET A 21 -6.19 -21.63 -3.44
N ASN A 22 -6.32 -20.46 -4.07
CA ASN A 22 -6.37 -20.32 -5.52
C ASN A 22 -5.03 -20.67 -6.20
N LYS A 23 -3.89 -20.34 -5.58
CA LYS A 23 -2.54 -20.65 -6.11
C LYS A 23 -2.29 -22.16 -6.22
N TYR A 24 -2.98 -22.96 -5.41
CA TYR A 24 -2.76 -24.43 -5.36
C TYR A 24 -3.90 -25.26 -5.95
N SER A 25 -4.83 -24.65 -6.73
CA SER A 25 -5.99 -25.34 -7.38
C SER A 25 -6.85 -26.19 -6.42
N LEU A 26 -6.81 -25.90 -5.12
CA LEU A 26 -7.49 -26.70 -4.09
C LEU A 26 -9.01 -26.46 -4.03
N LEU A 27 -9.53 -25.48 -4.80
CA LEU A 27 -10.95 -25.12 -4.77
C LEU A 27 -11.80 -25.74 -5.87
N GLU A 28 -11.20 -26.33 -6.91
CA GLU A 28 -11.98 -26.87 -8.04
C GLU A 28 -12.77 -28.13 -7.70
N ASN A 29 -12.48 -28.78 -6.54
CA ASN A 29 -13.17 -30.03 -6.12
C ASN A 29 -13.67 -29.99 -4.67
N TYR A 30 -14.10 -28.79 -4.20
CA TYR A 30 -14.56 -28.63 -2.83
C TYR A 30 -15.89 -29.37 -2.56
N ASN A 31 -15.82 -30.44 -1.78
CA ASN A 31 -16.99 -31.16 -1.30
C ASN A 31 -17.01 -31.19 0.23
N ALA A 32 -18.04 -30.58 0.82
CA ALA A 32 -18.20 -30.32 2.25
C ALA A 32 -18.05 -31.54 3.20
N LYS A 33 -18.01 -32.78 2.68
CA LYS A 33 -17.85 -33.98 3.50
C LYS A 33 -16.40 -34.28 3.95
N ASN A 34 -15.39 -33.60 3.41
CA ASN A 34 -13.98 -33.84 3.74
C ASN A 34 -13.35 -32.72 4.60
N ASP A 35 -14.17 -31.85 5.19
CA ASP A 35 -13.73 -30.62 5.89
C ASP A 35 -12.69 -30.85 6.99
N MET A 36 -12.83 -31.95 7.76
CA MET A 36 -11.95 -32.22 8.89
C MET A 36 -10.53 -32.62 8.45
N LEU A 37 -10.41 -33.33 7.31
CA LEU A 37 -9.12 -33.73 6.78
C LEU A 37 -8.37 -32.53 6.17
N ILE A 38 -9.09 -31.68 5.45
CA ILE A 38 -8.52 -30.45 4.84
C ILE A 38 -8.08 -29.47 5.93
N VAL A 39 -8.89 -29.24 6.96
CA VAL A 39 -8.53 -28.40 8.11
C VAL A 39 -7.32 -28.99 8.86
N LYS A 40 -7.26 -30.31 9.00
CA LYS A 40 -6.13 -31.00 9.64
C LYS A 40 -4.87 -30.93 8.78
N LEU A 41 -4.97 -31.10 7.48
CA LEU A 41 -3.86 -30.95 6.54
C LEU A 41 -3.37 -29.51 6.48
N LEU A 42 -4.27 -28.53 6.48
CA LEU A 42 -3.92 -27.11 6.53
C LEU A 42 -3.28 -26.75 7.88
N SER A 43 -3.75 -27.31 9.00
CA SER A 43 -3.14 -27.07 10.32
C SER A 43 -1.76 -27.71 10.42
N ILE A 44 -1.56 -28.90 9.87
CA ILE A 44 -0.25 -29.60 9.80
C ILE A 44 0.69 -28.83 8.85
N PHE A 45 0.19 -28.41 7.69
CA PHE A 45 0.95 -27.58 6.75
C PHE A 45 1.36 -26.24 7.37
N TYR A 46 0.44 -25.58 8.09
CA TYR A 46 0.71 -24.35 8.82
C TYR A 46 1.68 -24.57 9.98
N SER A 47 1.54 -25.65 10.77
CA SER A 47 2.47 -25.99 11.84
C SER A 47 3.86 -26.35 11.33
N ASN A 48 3.96 -27.16 10.27
CA ASN A 48 5.22 -27.57 9.68
C ASN A 48 5.94 -26.41 8.96
N ASN A 49 5.20 -25.45 8.42
CA ASN A 49 5.75 -24.27 7.78
C ASN A 49 5.95 -23.09 8.76
N LYS A 50 5.32 -23.09 9.94
CA LYS A 50 5.49 -22.05 10.94
C LYS A 50 6.98 -21.87 11.32
N ASN A 51 7.72 -22.97 11.49
CA ASN A 51 9.16 -22.93 11.77
C ASN A 51 9.99 -22.49 10.55
N LYS A 52 9.52 -22.76 9.33
CA LYS A 52 10.17 -22.31 8.09
C LYS A 52 9.87 -20.83 7.80
N TYR A 53 8.67 -20.35 8.16
CA TYR A 53 8.30 -18.93 8.09
C TYR A 53 8.97 -18.08 9.18
N LEU A 54 9.35 -18.67 10.33
CA LEU A 54 10.07 -17.98 11.40
C LEU A 54 11.54 -17.69 11.04
N MET A 55 12.08 -18.36 10.00
CA MET A 55 13.45 -18.17 9.51
C MET A 55 13.53 -17.33 8.22
N THR A 56 12.40 -16.98 7.62
CA THR A 56 12.41 -16.10 6.45
C THR A 56 12.30 -14.64 6.90
N LYS A 57 13.20 -13.80 6.41
CA LYS A 57 13.16 -12.35 6.58
C LYS A 57 11.73 -11.84 6.39
N LYS A 58 11.18 -11.15 7.39
CA LYS A 58 9.84 -10.60 7.33
C LYS A 58 9.76 -9.62 6.16
N LYS A 59 8.93 -9.91 5.18
CA LYS A 59 8.71 -9.00 4.05
C LYS A 59 7.92 -7.78 4.51
N LYS A 60 8.29 -6.62 4.00
CA LYS A 60 7.79 -5.34 4.47
C LYS A 60 7.13 -4.57 3.33
N ILE A 61 6.04 -3.92 3.64
CA ILE A 61 5.39 -2.95 2.76
C ILE A 61 5.52 -1.57 3.41
N ILE A 62 6.23 -0.65 2.75
CA ILE A 62 6.30 0.75 3.18
C ILE A 62 5.44 1.57 2.23
N PHE A 63 4.45 2.27 2.77
CA PHE A 63 3.63 3.19 1.99
C PHE A 63 4.31 4.56 1.94
N ILE A 64 4.66 5.00 0.71
CA ILE A 64 5.30 6.29 0.46
C ILE A 64 4.22 7.29 0.03
N GLY A 65 3.82 8.14 0.96
CA GLY A 65 2.78 9.16 0.75
C GLY A 65 3.32 10.54 0.37
N GLY A 66 2.42 11.41 0.03
CA GLY A 66 2.67 12.83 -0.23
C GLY A 66 1.92 13.37 -1.44
N VAL A 67 1.76 14.68 -1.51
CA VAL A 67 1.02 15.34 -2.58
C VAL A 67 1.64 15.16 -3.97
N TYR A 68 0.91 15.53 -5.00
CA TYR A 68 1.40 15.49 -6.38
C TYR A 68 2.67 16.34 -6.54
N GLY A 69 3.68 15.80 -7.26
CA GLY A 69 4.92 16.52 -7.55
C GLY A 69 5.95 16.56 -6.41
N VAL A 70 5.68 15.94 -5.24
CA VAL A 70 6.61 15.93 -4.11
C VAL A 70 7.90 15.14 -4.36
N GLY A 71 7.85 14.12 -5.25
CA GLY A 71 9.03 13.34 -5.63
C GLY A 71 9.00 11.86 -5.22
N LYS A 72 7.82 11.29 -4.93
CA LYS A 72 7.65 9.90 -4.49
C LYS A 72 8.38 8.88 -5.37
N SER A 73 8.11 8.90 -6.67
CA SER A 73 8.72 7.94 -7.62
C SER A 73 10.25 8.10 -7.70
N THR A 74 10.78 9.33 -7.55
CA THR A 74 12.22 9.57 -7.48
C THR A 74 12.82 8.93 -6.23
N PHE A 75 12.17 9.12 -5.06
CA PHE A 75 12.56 8.50 -3.80
C PHE A 75 12.56 6.96 -3.91
N VAL A 76 11.46 6.37 -4.37
CA VAL A 76 11.33 4.91 -4.58
C VAL A 76 12.44 4.38 -5.47
N ASN A 77 12.73 5.05 -6.59
CA ASN A 77 13.80 4.64 -7.49
C ASN A 77 15.20 4.74 -6.85
N SER A 78 15.42 5.73 -5.98
CA SER A 78 16.69 5.88 -5.26
C SER A 78 16.90 4.77 -4.23
N VAL A 79 15.85 4.40 -3.47
CA VAL A 79 15.92 3.25 -2.56
C VAL A 79 16.14 1.95 -3.32
N LYS A 80 15.45 1.73 -4.45
CA LYS A 80 15.62 0.52 -5.28
C LYS A 80 17.05 0.36 -5.82
N LYS A 81 17.75 1.46 -6.12
CA LYS A 81 19.16 1.40 -6.53
C LYS A 81 20.07 0.87 -5.41
N LYS A 82 19.75 1.15 -4.14
CA LYS A 82 20.48 0.66 -2.98
C LYS A 82 20.04 -0.74 -2.55
N CYS A 83 18.73 -1.02 -2.66
CA CYS A 83 18.10 -2.28 -2.27
C CYS A 83 17.45 -2.95 -3.49
N PRO A 84 18.23 -3.65 -4.35
CA PRO A 84 17.70 -4.27 -5.57
C PRO A 84 16.68 -5.38 -5.34
N PHE A 85 16.58 -5.90 -4.10
CA PHE A 85 15.61 -6.92 -3.69
C PHE A 85 14.22 -6.34 -3.35
N VAL A 86 14.08 -5.02 -3.34
CA VAL A 86 12.82 -4.31 -3.04
C VAL A 86 12.13 -3.92 -4.34
N GLU A 87 10.84 -4.18 -4.40
CA GLU A 87 10.01 -3.75 -5.55
C GLU A 87 9.38 -2.39 -5.27
N GLY A 88 9.38 -1.53 -6.30
CA GLY A 88 8.64 -0.26 -6.26
C GLY A 88 7.36 -0.38 -7.07
N LEU A 89 6.24 -0.07 -6.46
CA LEU A 89 4.93 -0.05 -7.11
C LEU A 89 4.27 1.32 -6.91
N SER A 90 3.49 1.75 -7.90
CA SER A 90 2.65 2.94 -7.76
C SER A 90 1.19 2.54 -7.76
N CYS A 91 0.39 3.08 -6.83
CA CYS A 91 -1.06 2.89 -6.81
C CYS A 91 -1.69 3.28 -8.15
N SER A 92 -1.21 4.32 -8.80
CA SER A 92 -1.69 4.73 -10.13
C SER A 92 -1.42 3.69 -11.22
N THR A 93 -0.30 2.97 -11.15
CA THR A 93 0.02 1.89 -12.09
C THR A 93 -0.89 0.68 -11.85
N ILE A 94 -1.17 0.34 -10.61
CA ILE A 94 -2.07 -0.76 -10.24
C ILE A 94 -3.50 -0.45 -10.71
N LEU A 95 -3.95 0.79 -10.53
CA LEU A 95 -5.27 1.25 -10.99
C LEU A 95 -5.45 1.11 -12.49
N ASN A 96 -4.44 1.48 -13.27
CA ASN A 96 -4.50 1.54 -14.73
C ASN A 96 -4.02 0.27 -15.43
N TRP A 97 -3.74 -0.82 -14.69
CA TRP A 97 -3.15 -2.04 -15.23
C TRP A 97 -3.88 -2.63 -16.43
N LYS A 98 -5.22 -2.67 -16.38
CA LYS A 98 -6.03 -3.24 -17.48
C LYS A 98 -6.38 -2.23 -18.56
N ASN A 99 -6.25 -0.92 -18.29
CA ASN A 99 -6.62 0.12 -19.25
C ASN A 99 -5.82 1.42 -19.05
N PRO A 100 -4.56 1.47 -19.53
CA PRO A 100 -3.67 2.61 -19.31
C PRO A 100 -4.13 3.92 -19.99
N ALA A 101 -5.14 3.87 -20.87
CA ALA A 101 -5.68 5.06 -21.54
C ALA A 101 -6.69 5.84 -20.68
N PHE A 102 -7.25 5.23 -19.64
CA PHE A 102 -8.22 5.90 -18.76
C PHE A 102 -7.51 6.63 -17.62
N LYS A 103 -7.38 7.95 -17.73
CA LYS A 103 -6.83 8.83 -16.69
C LYS A 103 -7.89 9.61 -15.91
N GLU A 104 -9.16 9.48 -16.27
CA GLU A 104 -10.23 10.19 -15.58
C GLU A 104 -10.72 9.41 -14.37
N VAL A 105 -10.68 10.08 -13.21
CA VAL A 105 -11.21 9.57 -11.95
C VAL A 105 -12.70 9.88 -11.93
N GLU A 106 -13.53 8.92 -12.33
CA GLU A 106 -15.00 9.09 -12.29
C GLU A 106 -15.50 9.22 -10.86
N SER A 107 -14.98 8.41 -9.93
CA SER A 107 -15.17 8.59 -8.49
C SER A 107 -13.95 8.06 -7.72
N VAL A 108 -13.69 8.63 -6.54
CA VAL A 108 -12.60 8.15 -5.66
C VAL A 108 -12.90 6.72 -5.22
N GLU A 109 -14.15 6.42 -4.88
CA GLU A 109 -14.59 5.11 -4.41
C GLU A 109 -14.39 4.01 -5.46
N ASP A 110 -14.79 4.24 -6.73
CA ASP A 110 -14.62 3.26 -7.81
C ASP A 110 -13.15 2.97 -8.10
N ASN A 111 -12.29 4.00 -8.04
CA ASN A 111 -10.86 3.82 -8.21
C ASN A 111 -10.25 3.01 -7.07
N GLN A 112 -10.68 3.24 -5.84
CA GLN A 112 -10.16 2.50 -4.70
C GLN A 112 -10.60 1.03 -4.74
N ASN A 113 -11.82 0.73 -5.15
CA ASN A 113 -12.27 -0.65 -5.37
C ASN A 113 -11.42 -1.34 -6.44
N LYS A 114 -11.15 -0.68 -7.58
CA LYS A 114 -10.26 -1.20 -8.63
C LYS A 114 -8.82 -1.43 -8.12
N LEU A 115 -8.30 -0.52 -7.28
CA LEU A 115 -6.98 -0.69 -6.65
C LEU A 115 -6.93 -1.97 -5.82
N LEU A 116 -7.92 -2.18 -4.96
CA LEU A 116 -8.00 -3.34 -4.08
C LEU A 116 -8.19 -4.64 -4.85
N GLU A 117 -8.98 -4.65 -5.92
CA GLU A 117 -9.15 -5.80 -6.80
C GLU A 117 -7.85 -6.17 -7.54
N ASN A 118 -7.08 -5.17 -7.97
CA ASN A 118 -5.86 -5.40 -8.74
C ASN A 118 -4.64 -5.71 -7.86
N LEU A 119 -4.56 -5.15 -6.64
CA LEU A 119 -3.40 -5.26 -5.76
C LEU A 119 -2.86 -6.69 -5.59
N PRO A 120 -3.69 -7.75 -5.42
CA PRO A 120 -3.20 -9.12 -5.27
C PRO A 120 -2.42 -9.66 -6.47
N TYR A 121 -2.59 -9.08 -7.66
CA TYR A 121 -1.85 -9.50 -8.86
C TYR A 121 -0.44 -8.89 -8.92
N PHE A 122 -0.17 -7.86 -8.11
CA PHE A 122 1.11 -7.16 -8.07
C PHE A 122 1.95 -7.51 -6.84
N ILE A 123 1.32 -7.89 -5.73
CA ILE A 123 2.01 -8.20 -4.48
C ILE A 123 2.38 -9.68 -4.42
N ASP A 124 3.67 -9.96 -4.44
CA ASP A 124 4.24 -11.26 -4.09
C ASP A 124 4.62 -11.24 -2.60
N LEU A 125 4.08 -12.16 -1.82
CA LEU A 125 4.31 -12.22 -0.38
C LEU A 125 5.76 -12.55 -0.01
N ASP A 126 6.56 -12.96 -0.98
CA ASP A 126 7.99 -13.25 -0.79
C ASP A 126 8.91 -12.04 -1.06
N LYS A 127 8.32 -10.86 -1.34
CA LYS A 127 9.05 -9.62 -1.63
C LYS A 127 8.66 -8.48 -0.71
N SER A 128 9.60 -7.56 -0.47
CA SER A 128 9.32 -6.27 0.16
C SER A 128 8.97 -5.22 -0.88
N TYR A 129 8.10 -4.28 -0.52
CA TYR A 129 7.57 -3.26 -1.43
C TYR A 129 7.68 -1.84 -0.88
N LEU A 130 7.99 -0.91 -1.78
CA LEU A 130 7.73 0.50 -1.62
C LEU A 130 6.51 0.83 -2.48
N LEU A 131 5.38 1.10 -1.84
CA LEU A 131 4.12 1.40 -2.53
C LEU A 131 3.89 2.90 -2.50
N ASP A 132 4.06 3.59 -3.64
CA ASP A 132 3.81 5.02 -3.72
C ASP A 132 2.33 5.32 -3.99
N GLY A 133 1.78 6.28 -3.24
CA GLY A 133 0.38 6.66 -3.34
C GLY A 133 0.08 8.03 -2.72
N HIS A 134 -1.20 8.28 -2.52
CA HIS A 134 -1.73 9.49 -1.92
C HIS A 134 -2.69 9.13 -0.78
N PHE A 135 -2.74 9.98 0.24
CA PHE A 135 -3.75 9.93 1.28
C PHE A 135 -4.99 10.73 0.89
N CYS A 136 -4.77 11.83 0.16
CA CYS A 136 -5.83 12.67 -0.36
C CYS A 136 -5.70 12.82 -1.88
N LEU A 137 -6.82 12.83 -2.58
CA LEU A 137 -6.91 13.00 -4.03
C LEU A 137 -7.57 14.33 -4.37
N LEU A 138 -7.06 14.97 -5.41
CA LEU A 138 -7.70 16.14 -6.00
C LEU A 138 -8.70 15.65 -7.05
N THR A 139 -9.99 15.95 -6.83
CA THR A 139 -11.06 15.58 -7.76
C THR A 139 -11.13 16.56 -8.95
N THR A 140 -11.87 16.19 -9.97
CA THR A 140 -12.17 17.07 -11.12
C THR A 140 -12.93 18.34 -10.73
N LYS A 141 -13.61 18.32 -9.56
CA LYS A 141 -14.29 19.48 -8.98
C LYS A 141 -13.38 20.39 -8.14
N GLU A 142 -12.07 20.14 -8.16
CA GLU A 142 -11.07 20.86 -7.37
C GLU A 142 -11.28 20.73 -5.85
N THR A 143 -11.96 19.68 -5.40
CA THR A 143 -12.09 19.33 -4.00
C THR A 143 -11.02 18.31 -3.60
N ILE A 144 -10.57 18.37 -2.35
CA ILE A 144 -9.66 17.38 -1.78
C ILE A 144 -10.51 16.32 -1.10
N GLU A 145 -10.37 15.08 -1.54
CA GLU A 145 -11.07 13.92 -0.97
C GLU A 145 -10.08 12.93 -0.39
N ARG A 146 -10.37 12.42 0.81
CA ARG A 146 -9.56 11.41 1.49
C ARG A 146 -9.76 10.04 0.86
N VAL A 147 -8.69 9.31 0.68
CA VAL A 147 -8.75 7.89 0.30
C VAL A 147 -9.37 7.10 1.46
N PRO A 148 -10.38 6.24 1.23
CA PRO A 148 -11.02 5.47 2.29
C PRO A 148 -10.01 4.67 3.13
N LEU A 149 -10.22 4.63 4.46
CA LEU A 149 -9.33 3.94 5.41
C LEU A 149 -9.17 2.45 5.07
N GLU A 150 -10.22 1.82 4.58
CA GLU A 150 -10.26 0.40 4.19
C GLU A 150 -9.21 0.05 3.15
N VAL A 151 -8.77 1.02 2.34
CA VAL A 151 -7.69 0.84 1.37
C VAL A 151 -6.39 0.57 2.09
N PHE A 152 -6.06 1.38 3.10
CA PHE A 152 -4.84 1.23 3.89
C PHE A 152 -4.88 -0.01 4.78
N GLU A 153 -6.04 -0.34 5.35
CA GLU A 153 -6.25 -1.60 6.09
C GLU A 153 -6.00 -2.82 5.18
N THR A 154 -6.41 -2.76 3.91
CA THR A 154 -6.22 -3.85 2.95
C THR A 154 -4.78 -3.95 2.47
N ILE A 155 -4.11 -2.83 2.20
CA ILE A 155 -2.68 -2.76 1.88
C ILE A 155 -1.87 -3.29 3.07
N ASN A 156 -2.27 -2.96 4.30
CA ASN A 156 -1.64 -3.35 5.56
C ASN A 156 -0.14 -3.04 5.56
N PRO A 157 0.27 -1.78 5.40
CA PRO A 157 1.67 -1.40 5.39
C PRO A 157 2.33 -1.60 6.76
N ASP A 158 3.62 -1.85 6.78
CA ASP A 158 4.42 -1.96 8.01
C ASP A 158 4.92 -0.59 8.49
N MET A 159 4.88 0.44 7.62
CA MET A 159 5.29 1.82 7.90
C MET A 159 4.67 2.77 6.87
N ILE A 160 4.41 3.98 7.29
CA ILE A 160 4.10 5.12 6.42
C ILE A 160 5.26 6.10 6.44
N LEU A 161 5.77 6.47 5.25
CA LEU A 161 6.71 7.56 5.04
C LEU A 161 6.04 8.64 4.20
N LEU A 162 5.82 9.82 4.76
CA LEU A 162 5.26 10.97 4.08
C LEU A 162 6.38 11.88 3.57
N LEU A 163 6.47 12.08 2.26
CA LEU A 163 7.39 13.05 1.67
C LEU A 163 6.77 14.44 1.68
N GLU A 164 7.54 15.43 2.12
CA GLU A 164 7.14 16.84 2.13
C GLU A 164 8.05 17.69 1.25
N ALA A 165 7.47 18.74 0.69
CA ALA A 165 8.17 19.82 -0.01
C ALA A 165 7.47 21.15 0.29
N SER A 166 8.19 22.27 0.12
CA SER A 166 7.57 23.58 0.29
C SER A 166 6.49 23.82 -0.76
N ALA A 167 5.46 24.59 -0.40
CA ALA A 167 4.38 24.97 -1.31
C ALA A 167 4.90 25.66 -2.57
N ASP A 168 5.94 26.49 -2.45
CA ASP A 168 6.59 27.16 -3.60
C ASP A 168 7.24 26.16 -4.55
N THR A 169 7.94 25.16 -4.02
CA THR A 169 8.55 24.09 -4.83
C THR A 169 7.48 23.29 -5.56
N LEU A 170 6.41 22.91 -4.85
CA LEU A 170 5.30 22.17 -5.44
C LEU A 170 4.57 22.97 -6.51
N ARG A 171 4.31 24.26 -6.25
CA ARG A 171 3.68 25.15 -7.23
C ARG A 171 4.45 25.18 -8.54
N LYS A 172 5.77 25.37 -8.49
CA LYS A 172 6.63 25.36 -9.69
C LYS A 172 6.55 24.03 -10.45
N ARG A 173 6.59 22.90 -9.72
CA ARG A 173 6.52 21.56 -10.32
C ARG A 173 5.15 21.26 -10.93
N LEU A 174 4.06 21.66 -10.27
CA LEU A 174 2.69 21.46 -10.76
C LEU A 174 2.41 22.30 -11.99
N ILE A 175 2.81 23.57 -12.02
CA ILE A 175 2.69 24.42 -13.23
C ILE A 175 3.44 23.79 -14.41
N ALA A 176 4.66 23.33 -14.19
CA ALA A 176 5.46 22.72 -15.25
C ALA A 176 4.86 21.41 -15.80
N ARG A 177 4.17 20.63 -14.95
CA ARG A 177 3.57 19.35 -15.32
C ARG A 177 2.18 19.47 -15.94
N ASP A 178 1.32 20.29 -15.32
CA ASP A 178 -0.12 20.31 -15.61
C ASP A 178 -0.52 21.54 -16.43
N SER A 179 0.40 22.49 -16.64
CA SER A 179 0.13 23.81 -17.24
C SER A 179 -1.01 24.56 -16.55
N LYS A 180 -1.25 24.24 -15.28
CA LYS A 180 -2.29 24.81 -14.43
C LYS A 180 -1.67 25.51 -13.23
N GLU A 181 -2.16 26.70 -12.93
CA GLU A 181 -1.70 27.47 -11.78
C GLU A 181 -2.59 27.17 -10.56
N TYR A 182 -1.96 26.79 -9.46
CA TYR A 182 -2.59 26.62 -8.16
C TYR A 182 -2.15 27.73 -7.22
N SER A 183 -3.06 28.26 -6.40
CA SER A 183 -2.72 29.25 -5.37
C SER A 183 -1.86 28.60 -4.27
N LEU A 184 -0.95 29.36 -3.67
CA LEU A 184 -0.15 28.88 -2.54
C LEU A 184 -1.02 28.47 -1.35
N SER A 185 -2.13 29.17 -1.12
CA SER A 185 -3.08 28.82 -0.06
C SER A 185 -3.71 27.43 -0.30
N PHE A 186 -4.07 27.13 -1.53
CA PHE A 186 -4.62 25.81 -1.90
C PHE A 186 -3.57 24.71 -1.71
N ILE A 187 -2.32 24.93 -2.17
CA ILE A 187 -1.25 23.95 -2.02
C ILE A 187 -0.94 23.71 -0.55
N ASN A 188 -0.88 24.76 0.28
CA ASN A 188 -0.68 24.63 1.73
C ASN A 188 -1.81 23.85 2.39
N TYR A 189 -3.06 24.11 2.02
CA TYR A 189 -4.20 23.37 2.52
C TYR A 189 -4.11 21.88 2.13
N PHE A 190 -3.76 21.58 0.88
CA PHE A 190 -3.58 20.19 0.43
C PHE A 190 -2.47 19.47 1.18
N LEU A 191 -1.32 20.13 1.42
CA LEU A 191 -0.23 19.59 2.23
C LEU A 191 -0.67 19.27 3.66
N GLN A 192 -1.46 20.16 4.27
CA GLN A 192 -1.97 19.97 5.64
C GLN A 192 -2.95 18.78 5.72
N GLU A 193 -3.88 18.66 4.76
CA GLU A 193 -4.83 17.55 4.72
C GLU A 193 -4.13 16.21 4.48
N GLU A 194 -3.20 16.16 3.53
CA GLU A 194 -2.40 14.95 3.25
C GLU A 194 -1.64 14.48 4.50
N LYS A 195 -0.97 15.42 5.20
CA LYS A 195 -0.22 15.13 6.43
C LYS A 195 -1.12 14.71 7.59
N ALA A 196 -2.20 15.44 7.82
CA ALA A 196 -3.13 15.15 8.90
C ALA A 196 -3.74 13.76 8.73
N TYR A 197 -4.17 13.44 7.51
CA TYR A 197 -4.80 12.15 7.25
C TYR A 197 -3.79 10.99 7.23
N ALA A 198 -2.58 11.21 6.71
CA ALA A 198 -1.51 10.20 6.80
C ALA A 198 -1.20 9.80 8.25
N ASN A 199 -1.13 10.80 9.15
CA ASN A 199 -0.92 10.55 10.57
C ASN A 199 -2.12 9.83 11.22
N GLU A 200 -3.35 10.21 10.86
CA GLU A 200 -4.58 9.55 11.32
C GLU A 200 -4.58 8.06 10.91
N VAL A 201 -4.29 7.76 9.66
CA VAL A 201 -4.20 6.38 9.14
C VAL A 201 -3.13 5.58 9.90
N ALA A 202 -1.95 6.15 10.11
CA ALA A 202 -0.87 5.48 10.84
C ALA A 202 -1.28 5.15 12.29
N ASN A 203 -1.96 6.07 12.96
CA ASN A 203 -2.48 5.86 14.32
C ASN A 203 -3.55 4.76 14.36
N VAL A 204 -4.48 4.74 13.40
CA VAL A 204 -5.52 3.71 13.34
C VAL A 204 -4.93 2.32 13.06
N LEU A 205 -3.91 2.25 12.21
CA LEU A 205 -3.23 0.99 11.89
C LEU A 205 -2.19 0.57 12.93
N ASP A 206 -1.89 1.42 13.91
CA ASP A 206 -0.84 1.22 14.93
C ASP A 206 0.53 0.88 14.30
N ILE A 207 0.94 1.72 13.33
CA ILE A 207 2.20 1.55 12.59
C ILE A 207 3.07 2.81 12.66
N PRO A 208 4.41 2.68 12.49
CA PRO A 208 5.32 3.81 12.43
C PRO A 208 4.94 4.82 11.34
N PHE A 209 4.93 6.11 11.70
CA PHE A 209 4.75 7.24 10.81
C PHE A 209 5.99 8.11 10.81
N LYS A 210 6.54 8.37 9.62
CA LYS A 210 7.69 9.25 9.44
C LYS A 210 7.41 10.32 8.40
N ILE A 211 7.99 11.48 8.60
CA ILE A 211 7.96 12.59 7.65
C ILE A 211 9.39 12.76 7.13
N CYS A 212 9.53 12.92 5.83
CA CYS A 212 10.79 13.19 5.15
C CYS A 212 10.70 14.53 4.42
N SER A 213 11.44 15.52 4.88
CA SER A 213 11.64 16.77 4.18
C SER A 213 12.61 16.61 3.01
N GLN A 214 12.66 17.60 2.10
CA GLN A 214 13.57 17.54 0.94
C GLN A 214 15.04 17.51 1.33
N ASP A 215 15.41 18.14 2.45
CA ASP A 215 16.79 18.20 2.93
C ASP A 215 17.23 16.89 3.61
N GLU A 216 16.28 16.02 3.96
CA GLU A 216 16.52 14.75 4.64
C GLU A 216 16.45 13.54 3.70
N ILE A 217 16.21 13.74 2.41
CA ILE A 217 15.96 12.63 1.45
C ILE A 217 17.09 11.61 1.47
N ASP A 218 18.35 12.02 1.45
CA ASP A 218 19.49 11.11 1.38
C ASP A 218 19.62 10.29 2.68
N SER A 219 19.44 10.90 3.84
CA SER A 219 19.46 10.20 5.13
C SER A 219 18.26 9.25 5.27
N GLN A 220 17.09 9.64 4.78
CA GLN A 220 15.91 8.77 4.79
C GLN A 220 16.04 7.58 3.83
N ILE A 221 16.69 7.74 2.68
CA ILE A 221 17.00 6.62 1.79
C ILE A 221 17.87 5.59 2.51
N GLU A 222 18.90 6.04 3.25
CA GLU A 222 19.74 5.14 4.06
C GLU A 222 18.93 4.43 5.14
N GLU A 223 18.15 5.18 5.91
CA GLU A 223 17.33 4.64 6.99
C GLU A 223 16.32 3.59 6.50
N ILE A 224 15.59 3.91 5.43
CA ILE A 224 14.64 2.98 4.81
C ILE A 224 15.36 1.76 4.24
N SER A 225 16.52 1.94 3.65
CA SER A 225 17.33 0.81 3.16
C SER A 225 17.74 -0.12 4.30
N CYS A 226 18.23 0.43 5.41
CA CYS A 226 18.56 -0.34 6.60
C CYS A 226 17.32 -1.02 7.20
N TYR A 227 16.18 -0.33 7.27
CA TYR A 227 14.92 -0.91 7.76
C TYR A 227 14.44 -2.09 6.92
N LEU A 228 14.54 -1.99 5.59
CA LEU A 228 14.17 -3.07 4.67
C LEU A 228 15.15 -4.24 4.73
N ASP A 229 16.41 -3.99 5.11
CA ASP A 229 17.45 -5.01 5.24
C ASP A 229 17.50 -5.65 6.63
N SER A 230 16.90 -5.04 7.65
CA SER A 230 16.81 -5.61 8.99
C SER A 230 15.89 -6.84 9.04
N GLU A 231 16.31 -7.87 9.79
CA GLU A 231 15.58 -9.12 10.02
C GLU A 231 14.25 -8.92 10.80
#